data_e690df91be4fd8fc38d3f53b78ed4d29
#
_entry.id   e690df91be4fd8fc38d3f53b78ed4d29
#
_cell.length_a   1.000
_cell.length_b   1.000
_cell.length_c   1.000
_cell.angle_alpha   90.00
_cell.angle_beta   90.00
_cell.angle_gamma   90.00
#
_symmetry.space_group_name_H-M   'P 1'
#
loop_
_entity.id
_entity.type
_entity.pdbx_description
1 polymer ?
#
loop_
_entity_poly.entity_id
_entity_poly.type
_entity_poly.pdbx_seq_one_letter_code
_entity_poly.pdbx_strand_id
1 'polypeptide(L)'
;MMKLVECIPNFSVSRERDEAAFNALVDTAKAVPGCTVLDVQSDGTHKRCVFTLVGSPEGIGEAAFWLAKRAMEVIDMTKHQGAHPRMGATDVIPFVPTMDMTVEECVELSRQVAQRIWEELGIPSFLYEESATAPGRVNLAKIRKGQFEGMPEKLLEPEWAPDFGERKIHPTAGIIAIGARMPLVAFNVNLDTDNVEIAKSIAKAIRGSSGGFKFCKAIGLLLEDRNVAQVSMNMVNYEGTPLYYAYEMIRALADRWGVRIIGTELVGLTPAKALIDCAEYYLKLENFDCHKQVMEYHLVGME
;
A
#
# COMPACT_ATOMS: atom_id res chain seq x y z
N MET A 1 1.25 -16.85 -20.61
CA MET A 1 2.18 -16.03 -19.82
C MET A 1 1.90 -16.25 -18.34
N MET A 2 2.89 -16.15 -17.48
CA MET A 2 2.74 -16.41 -16.04
C MET A 2 2.07 -15.18 -15.40
N LYS A 3 0.89 -15.36 -14.79
CA LYS A 3 0.24 -14.29 -14.03
C LYS A 3 0.95 -14.10 -12.71
N LEU A 4 1.28 -12.84 -12.39
CA LEU A 4 1.86 -12.45 -11.10
C LEU A 4 0.99 -11.39 -10.44
N VAL A 5 0.84 -11.53 -9.14
CA VAL A 5 0.19 -10.56 -8.27
C VAL A 5 1.11 -10.21 -7.11
N GLU A 6 1.15 -8.93 -6.77
CA GLU A 6 1.80 -8.45 -5.57
C GLU A 6 0.79 -8.39 -4.43
N CYS A 7 1.21 -8.75 -3.21
CA CYS A 7 0.42 -8.58 -2.00
C CYS A 7 1.26 -7.86 -0.94
N ILE A 8 0.68 -6.84 -0.30
CA ILE A 8 1.41 -6.00 0.65
C ILE A 8 0.69 -6.00 2.01
N PRO A 9 0.59 -7.17 2.70
CA PRO A 9 -0.09 -7.25 3.97
C PRO A 9 0.65 -6.48 5.07
N ASN A 10 -0.13 -5.86 5.96
CA ASN A 10 0.38 -5.13 7.10
C ASN A 10 -0.10 -5.81 8.40
N PHE A 11 0.82 -5.94 9.35
CA PHE A 11 0.55 -6.60 10.63
C PHE A 11 0.87 -5.68 11.80
N SER A 12 0.09 -5.82 12.87
CA SER A 12 0.23 -5.05 14.11
C SER A 12 1.31 -5.64 15.02
N VAL A 13 2.51 -5.79 14.49
CA VAL A 13 3.71 -6.27 15.21
C VAL A 13 4.96 -5.63 14.59
N SER A 14 6.00 -5.43 15.37
CA SER A 14 7.30 -5.02 14.86
C SER A 14 8.41 -5.88 15.45
N ARG A 15 9.51 -6.05 14.71
CA ARG A 15 10.69 -6.81 15.15
C ARG A 15 11.24 -6.28 16.47
N GLU A 16 11.26 -4.95 16.62
CA GLU A 16 11.84 -4.25 17.78
C GLU A 16 11.03 -4.43 19.06
N ARG A 17 9.78 -4.87 18.95
CA ARG A 17 8.86 -5.03 20.09
C ARG A 17 8.51 -6.46 20.39
N ASP A 18 8.43 -7.30 19.36
CA ASP A 18 8.18 -8.74 19.49
C ASP A 18 8.82 -9.47 18.31
N GLU A 19 10.11 -9.78 18.47
CA GLU A 19 10.91 -10.46 17.45
C GLU A 19 10.40 -11.88 17.17
N ALA A 20 9.88 -12.58 18.19
CA ALA A 20 9.37 -13.94 18.02
C ALA A 20 8.13 -13.96 17.11
N ALA A 21 7.15 -13.11 17.39
CA ALA A 21 5.95 -12.99 16.57
C ALA A 21 6.29 -12.47 15.15
N PHE A 22 7.20 -11.51 15.03
CA PHE A 22 7.67 -11.02 13.72
C PHE A 22 8.33 -12.14 12.90
N ASN A 23 9.26 -12.90 13.49
CA ASN A 23 9.93 -14.00 12.79
C ASN A 23 8.96 -15.11 12.41
N ALA A 24 7.97 -15.41 13.25
CA ALA A 24 6.93 -16.41 12.93
C ALA A 24 6.14 -16.02 11.66
N LEU A 25 5.85 -14.73 11.44
CA LEU A 25 5.23 -14.26 10.20
C LEU A 25 6.18 -14.38 9.00
N VAL A 26 7.45 -14.00 9.15
CA VAL A 26 8.46 -14.12 8.08
C VAL A 26 8.62 -15.57 7.65
N ASP A 27 8.75 -16.50 8.59
CA ASP A 27 8.91 -17.93 8.32
C ASP A 27 7.65 -18.50 7.64
N THR A 28 6.47 -18.07 8.08
CA THR A 28 5.20 -18.45 7.43
C THR A 28 5.16 -18.00 5.98
N ALA A 29 5.50 -16.75 5.68
CA ALA A 29 5.50 -16.24 4.30
C ALA A 29 6.48 -17.00 3.39
N LYS A 30 7.68 -17.29 3.90
CA LYS A 30 8.73 -18.02 3.17
C LYS A 30 8.40 -19.48 2.90
N ALA A 31 7.55 -20.08 3.73
CA ALA A 31 7.17 -21.48 3.61
C ALA A 31 6.08 -21.75 2.57
N VAL A 32 5.38 -20.71 2.07
CA VAL A 32 4.28 -20.91 1.13
C VAL A 32 4.81 -21.07 -0.31
N PRO A 33 4.53 -22.21 -0.98
CA PRO A 33 4.91 -22.41 -2.37
C PRO A 33 4.23 -21.38 -3.29
N GLY A 34 4.94 -20.91 -4.31
CA GLY A 34 4.41 -19.93 -5.26
C GLY A 34 4.34 -18.49 -4.72
N CYS A 35 4.88 -18.24 -3.52
CA CYS A 35 5.04 -16.92 -2.93
C CYS A 35 6.53 -16.60 -2.74
N THR A 36 6.96 -15.43 -3.19
CA THR A 36 8.30 -14.88 -2.94
C THR A 36 8.18 -13.65 -2.05
N VAL A 37 8.95 -13.61 -0.97
CA VAL A 37 9.06 -12.43 -0.10
C VAL A 37 10.10 -11.49 -0.69
N LEU A 38 9.70 -10.35 -1.21
CA LEU A 38 10.61 -9.35 -1.80
C LEU A 38 11.19 -8.42 -0.75
N ASP A 39 10.37 -7.98 0.22
CA ASP A 39 10.77 -7.05 1.27
C ASP A 39 9.95 -7.25 2.52
N VAL A 40 10.54 -6.92 3.69
CA VAL A 40 9.84 -6.88 4.98
C VAL A 40 10.36 -5.69 5.77
N GLN A 41 9.52 -4.68 5.89
CA GLN A 41 9.80 -3.47 6.67
C GLN A 41 9.19 -3.58 8.08
N SER A 42 9.92 -3.12 9.09
CA SER A 42 9.50 -3.08 10.49
C SER A 42 9.68 -1.69 11.07
N ASP A 43 8.72 -1.25 11.88
CA ASP A 43 8.75 0.05 12.56
C ASP A 43 8.30 -0.10 14.02
N GLY A 44 9.27 0.01 14.93
CA GLY A 44 9.06 -0.13 16.37
C GLY A 44 8.24 1.00 17.01
N THR A 45 8.21 2.20 16.41
CA THR A 45 7.40 3.33 16.88
C THR A 45 5.92 3.12 16.55
N HIS A 46 5.66 2.71 15.31
CA HIS A 46 4.31 2.41 14.85
C HIS A 46 3.84 1.02 15.27
N LYS A 47 4.73 0.16 15.77
CA LYS A 47 4.49 -1.27 16.08
C LYS A 47 3.80 -1.97 14.90
N ARG A 48 4.38 -1.84 13.75
CA ARG A 48 3.84 -2.34 12.49
C ARG A 48 4.94 -2.96 11.66
N CYS A 49 4.62 -4.04 10.93
CA CYS A 49 5.43 -4.48 9.82
C CYS A 49 4.60 -4.54 8.53
N VAL A 50 5.31 -4.41 7.42
CA VAL A 50 4.76 -4.44 6.06
C VAL A 50 5.56 -5.45 5.27
N PHE A 51 4.89 -6.43 4.71
CA PHE A 51 5.48 -7.40 3.81
C PHE A 51 5.21 -6.98 2.37
N THR A 52 6.16 -7.22 1.48
CA THR A 52 5.96 -7.16 0.04
C THR A 52 6.17 -8.54 -0.53
N LEU A 53 5.10 -9.16 -0.99
CA LEU A 53 5.05 -10.51 -1.52
C LEU A 53 4.72 -10.45 -3.02
N VAL A 54 5.30 -11.35 -3.81
CA VAL A 54 4.95 -11.54 -5.21
C VAL A 54 4.88 -13.02 -5.54
N GLY A 55 3.98 -13.41 -6.42
CA GLY A 55 3.85 -14.79 -6.86
C GLY A 55 2.63 -15.05 -7.71
N SER A 56 2.32 -16.33 -7.95
CA SER A 56 1.10 -16.70 -8.63
C SER A 56 -0.14 -16.31 -7.81
N PRO A 57 -1.29 -16.09 -8.44
CA PRO A 57 -2.53 -15.76 -7.73
C PRO A 57 -2.86 -16.77 -6.62
N GLU A 58 -2.68 -18.06 -6.91
CA GLU A 58 -2.90 -19.15 -5.96
C GLU A 58 -1.91 -19.09 -4.80
N GLY A 59 -0.60 -18.96 -5.09
CA GLY A 59 0.45 -18.88 -4.07
C GLY A 59 0.29 -17.67 -3.16
N ILE A 60 -0.08 -16.54 -3.72
CA ILE A 60 -0.32 -15.31 -2.95
C ILE A 60 -1.62 -15.38 -2.14
N GLY A 61 -2.67 -15.98 -2.67
CA GLY A 61 -3.90 -16.26 -1.92
C GLY A 61 -3.64 -17.14 -0.69
N GLU A 62 -2.87 -18.22 -0.86
CA GLU A 62 -2.41 -19.08 0.24
C GLU A 62 -1.56 -18.30 1.25
N ALA A 63 -0.59 -17.52 0.79
CA ALA A 63 0.27 -16.73 1.67
C ALA A 63 -0.53 -15.73 2.52
N ALA A 64 -1.48 -15.03 1.90
CA ALA A 64 -2.36 -14.08 2.60
C ALA A 64 -3.19 -14.78 3.70
N PHE A 65 -3.74 -15.96 3.41
CA PHE A 65 -4.50 -16.76 4.37
C PHE A 65 -3.61 -17.25 5.54
N TRP A 66 -2.47 -17.89 5.23
CA TRP A 66 -1.60 -18.44 6.27
C TRP A 66 -0.97 -17.36 7.15
N LEU A 67 -0.66 -16.19 6.57
CA LEU A 67 -0.20 -15.04 7.32
C LEU A 67 -1.29 -14.47 8.24
N ALA A 68 -2.54 -14.38 7.77
CA ALA A 68 -3.66 -13.97 8.61
C ALA A 68 -3.88 -14.92 9.78
N LYS A 69 -3.80 -16.24 9.53
CA LYS A 69 -3.88 -17.27 10.57
C LYS A 69 -2.73 -17.12 11.57
N ARG A 70 -1.49 -17.00 11.10
CA ARG A 70 -0.34 -16.84 11.97
C ARG A 70 -0.44 -15.55 12.80
N ALA A 71 -0.86 -14.45 12.19
CA ALA A 71 -1.05 -13.19 12.91
C ALA A 71 -2.10 -13.31 14.03
N MET A 72 -3.22 -14.01 13.78
CA MET A 72 -4.23 -14.32 14.79
C MET A 72 -3.67 -15.12 15.98
N GLU A 73 -2.74 -16.05 15.71
CA GLU A 73 -2.13 -16.91 16.74
C GLU A 73 -1.11 -16.18 17.61
N VAL A 74 -0.36 -15.23 17.03
CA VAL A 74 0.81 -14.60 17.69
C VAL A 74 0.61 -13.15 18.11
N ILE A 75 -0.46 -12.47 17.62
CA ILE A 75 -0.73 -11.06 17.93
C ILE A 75 -2.06 -10.93 18.66
N ASP A 76 -2.01 -10.39 19.87
CA ASP A 76 -3.19 -10.09 20.69
C ASP A 76 -3.48 -8.58 20.67
N MET A 77 -4.50 -8.18 19.91
CA MET A 77 -4.87 -6.78 19.75
C MET A 77 -5.37 -6.12 21.03
N THR A 78 -5.84 -6.89 22.00
CA THR A 78 -6.27 -6.36 23.31
C THR A 78 -5.10 -5.81 24.13
N LYS A 79 -3.87 -6.23 23.82
CA LYS A 79 -2.61 -5.79 24.46
C LYS A 79 -1.78 -4.88 23.57
N HIS A 80 -2.22 -4.67 22.31
CA HIS A 80 -1.45 -3.91 21.34
C HIS A 80 -1.63 -2.40 21.54
N GLN A 81 -0.52 -1.66 21.63
CA GLN A 81 -0.47 -0.20 21.62
C GLN A 81 0.62 0.25 20.63
N GLY A 82 0.28 1.12 19.70
CA GLY A 82 1.19 1.69 18.70
C GLY A 82 0.64 2.99 18.13
N ALA A 83 1.50 3.83 17.56
CA ALA A 83 1.10 5.12 16.99
C ALA A 83 0.34 4.98 15.66
N HIS A 84 0.50 3.85 14.95
CA HIS A 84 -0.18 3.62 13.69
C HIS A 84 -1.66 3.22 13.90
N PRO A 85 -2.61 3.84 13.18
CA PRO A 85 -4.01 3.42 13.18
C PRO A 85 -4.14 1.96 12.68
N ARG A 86 -4.76 1.11 13.48
CA ARG A 86 -4.92 -0.33 13.16
C ARG A 86 -6.25 -0.86 13.69
N MET A 87 -6.79 -1.88 13.07
CA MET A 87 -8.07 -2.50 13.47
C MET A 87 -7.99 -4.02 13.66
N GLY A 88 -6.84 -4.63 13.35
CA GLY A 88 -6.64 -6.06 13.52
C GLY A 88 -5.17 -6.45 13.61
N ALA A 89 -4.91 -7.70 14.02
CA ALA A 89 -3.60 -8.34 14.02
C ALA A 89 -3.00 -8.33 12.61
N THR A 90 -3.79 -8.74 11.62
CA THR A 90 -3.65 -8.37 10.22
C THR A 90 -4.54 -7.16 9.99
N ASP A 91 -3.95 -6.03 9.69
CA ASP A 91 -4.71 -4.78 9.54
C ASP A 91 -5.25 -4.60 8.12
N VAL A 92 -4.44 -4.90 7.11
CA VAL A 92 -4.84 -4.79 5.70
C VAL A 92 -4.13 -5.83 4.83
N ILE A 93 -4.83 -6.36 3.84
CA ILE A 93 -4.31 -7.25 2.80
C ILE A 93 -4.67 -6.66 1.43
N PRO A 94 -3.78 -5.87 0.81
CA PRO A 94 -3.97 -5.37 -0.54
C PRO A 94 -3.40 -6.36 -1.58
N PHE A 95 -4.18 -6.66 -2.61
CA PHE A 95 -3.73 -7.31 -3.83
C PHE A 95 -3.52 -6.27 -4.92
N VAL A 96 -2.38 -6.35 -5.60
CA VAL A 96 -1.93 -5.36 -6.58
C VAL A 96 -1.63 -6.09 -7.88
N PRO A 97 -2.30 -5.75 -8.99
CA PRO A 97 -2.00 -6.37 -10.28
C PRO A 97 -0.57 -6.02 -10.69
N THR A 98 0.16 -7.04 -11.16
CA THR A 98 1.49 -6.86 -11.72
C THR A 98 1.53 -7.40 -13.15
N MET A 99 2.12 -8.55 -13.38
CA MET A 99 2.28 -9.10 -14.72
C MET A 99 1.06 -9.93 -15.13
N ASP A 100 0.48 -9.63 -16.32
CA ASP A 100 -0.64 -10.36 -16.92
C ASP A 100 -1.84 -10.57 -15.98
N MET A 101 -1.96 -9.75 -14.94
CA MET A 101 -3.03 -9.77 -13.95
C MET A 101 -3.83 -8.46 -14.03
N THR A 102 -5.16 -8.54 -14.05
CA THR A 102 -6.03 -7.36 -14.07
C THR A 102 -6.47 -6.98 -12.65
N VAL A 103 -6.99 -5.75 -12.51
CA VAL A 103 -7.58 -5.30 -11.25
C VAL A 103 -8.79 -6.14 -10.86
N GLU A 104 -9.63 -6.51 -11.84
CA GLU A 104 -10.82 -7.34 -11.65
C GLU A 104 -10.47 -8.73 -11.13
N GLU A 105 -9.39 -9.33 -11.62
CA GLU A 105 -8.88 -10.61 -11.13
C GLU A 105 -8.34 -10.48 -9.69
N CYS A 106 -7.68 -9.37 -9.34
CA CYS A 106 -7.28 -9.08 -7.97
C CYS A 106 -8.49 -8.85 -7.05
N VAL A 107 -9.57 -8.22 -7.54
CA VAL A 107 -10.83 -8.07 -6.81
C VAL A 107 -11.42 -9.44 -6.48
N GLU A 108 -11.47 -10.34 -7.46
CA GLU A 108 -11.99 -11.69 -7.23
C GLU A 108 -11.13 -12.48 -6.24
N LEU A 109 -9.80 -12.45 -6.37
CA LEU A 109 -8.87 -13.06 -5.44
C LEU A 109 -9.06 -12.51 -4.01
N SER A 110 -9.26 -11.19 -3.87
CA SER A 110 -9.50 -10.56 -2.58
C SER A 110 -10.77 -11.07 -1.90
N ARG A 111 -11.83 -11.32 -2.67
CA ARG A 111 -13.11 -11.88 -2.17
C ARG A 111 -12.95 -13.32 -1.71
N GLN A 112 -12.28 -14.14 -2.51
CA GLN A 112 -12.02 -15.55 -2.18
C GLN A 112 -11.21 -15.67 -0.89
N VAL A 113 -10.15 -14.88 -0.74
CA VAL A 113 -9.33 -14.86 0.48
C VAL A 113 -10.13 -14.34 1.68
N ALA A 114 -10.94 -13.29 1.52
CA ALA A 114 -11.78 -12.74 2.58
C ALA A 114 -12.82 -13.75 3.06
N GLN A 115 -13.48 -14.45 2.14
CA GLN A 115 -14.44 -15.50 2.44
C GLN A 115 -13.78 -16.63 3.23
N ARG A 116 -12.65 -17.16 2.77
CA ARG A 116 -11.91 -18.23 3.42
C ARG A 116 -11.43 -17.84 4.82
N ILE A 117 -10.91 -16.63 5.00
CA ILE A 117 -10.51 -16.11 6.32
C ILE A 117 -11.70 -16.09 7.27
N TRP A 118 -12.87 -15.70 6.82
CA TRP A 118 -14.08 -15.75 7.64
C TRP A 118 -14.48 -17.18 7.98
N GLU A 119 -14.58 -18.07 6.98
CA GLU A 119 -15.06 -19.43 7.16
C GLU A 119 -14.14 -20.29 8.05
N GLU A 120 -12.81 -20.14 7.91
CA GLU A 120 -11.86 -20.97 8.62
C GLU A 120 -11.29 -20.33 9.90
N LEU A 121 -11.21 -18.99 9.97
CA LEU A 121 -10.60 -18.29 11.11
C LEU A 121 -11.60 -17.48 11.95
N GLY A 122 -12.80 -17.25 11.45
CA GLY A 122 -13.81 -16.42 12.14
C GLY A 122 -13.43 -14.93 12.25
N ILE A 123 -12.52 -14.45 11.41
CA ILE A 123 -12.11 -13.04 11.39
C ILE A 123 -12.95 -12.31 10.36
N PRO A 124 -13.78 -11.33 10.75
CA PRO A 124 -14.58 -10.57 9.82
C PRO A 124 -13.71 -9.65 8.97
N SER A 125 -14.22 -9.24 7.81
CA SER A 125 -13.47 -8.36 6.91
C SER A 125 -14.34 -7.35 6.17
N PHE A 126 -13.72 -6.22 5.85
CA PHE A 126 -14.22 -5.23 4.90
C PHE A 126 -13.50 -5.37 3.57
N LEU A 127 -14.23 -5.32 2.49
CA LEU A 127 -13.66 -5.11 1.16
C LEU A 127 -13.39 -3.61 0.95
N TYR A 128 -12.21 -3.25 0.41
CA TYR A 128 -11.81 -1.86 0.26
C TYR A 128 -11.19 -1.55 -1.11
N GLU A 129 -10.96 -0.25 -1.40
CA GLU A 129 -10.46 0.30 -2.68
C GLU A 129 -11.29 -0.25 -3.85
N GLU A 130 -10.68 -0.91 -4.84
CA GLU A 130 -11.38 -1.44 -6.04
C GLU A 130 -12.32 -2.62 -5.70
N SER A 131 -12.12 -3.29 -4.58
CA SER A 131 -13.00 -4.36 -4.10
C SER A 131 -14.20 -3.85 -3.29
N ALA A 132 -14.25 -2.55 -2.97
CA ALA A 132 -15.24 -1.96 -2.08
C ALA A 132 -16.67 -2.19 -2.58
N THR A 133 -17.56 -2.66 -1.70
CA THR A 133 -18.99 -2.86 -1.98
C THR A 133 -19.84 -1.62 -1.67
N ALA A 134 -19.27 -0.61 -1.01
CA ALA A 134 -19.93 0.64 -0.69
C ALA A 134 -18.96 1.84 -0.79
N PRO A 135 -19.43 3.04 -1.20
CA PRO A 135 -18.58 4.22 -1.39
C PRO A 135 -17.79 4.65 -0.14
N GLY A 136 -18.32 4.39 1.05
CA GLY A 136 -17.64 4.67 2.33
C GLY A 136 -16.39 3.82 2.56
N ARG A 137 -16.28 2.67 1.89
CA ARG A 137 -15.22 1.67 2.06
C ARG A 137 -14.07 1.78 1.06
N VAL A 138 -14.18 2.62 0.06
CA VAL A 138 -13.08 2.89 -0.89
C VAL A 138 -11.85 3.43 -0.15
N ASN A 139 -12.04 4.23 0.88
CA ASN A 139 -10.94 4.86 1.62
C ASN A 139 -10.62 4.12 2.91
N LEU A 140 -9.48 3.44 2.95
CA LEU A 140 -8.97 2.69 4.11
C LEU A 140 -8.93 3.52 5.40
N ALA A 141 -8.60 4.84 5.32
CA ALA A 141 -8.57 5.70 6.50
C ALA A 141 -9.97 5.89 7.13
N LYS A 142 -11.05 5.86 6.32
CA LYS A 142 -12.43 5.88 6.83
C LYS A 142 -12.78 4.56 7.51
N ILE A 143 -12.35 3.44 6.94
CA ILE A 143 -12.56 2.12 7.54
C ILE A 143 -11.86 2.05 8.90
N ARG A 144 -10.59 2.47 8.98
CA ARG A 144 -9.76 2.46 10.20
C ARG A 144 -10.21 3.44 11.28
N LYS A 145 -11.10 4.40 10.96
CA LYS A 145 -11.55 5.39 11.95
C LYS A 145 -12.21 4.69 13.15
N GLY A 146 -11.72 4.99 14.33
CA GLY A 146 -12.08 4.34 15.59
C GLY A 146 -11.09 3.25 16.00
N GLN A 147 -10.26 2.77 15.09
CA GLN A 147 -9.26 1.73 15.32
C GLN A 147 -9.88 0.45 15.89
N PHE A 148 -9.07 -0.47 16.43
CA PHE A 148 -9.54 -1.70 17.05
C PHE A 148 -10.57 -1.43 18.16
N GLU A 149 -10.32 -0.42 18.99
CA GLU A 149 -11.12 -0.08 20.15
C GLU A 149 -12.53 0.42 19.79
N GLY A 150 -12.66 1.18 18.70
CA GLY A 150 -13.94 1.72 18.25
C GLY A 150 -14.70 0.81 17.26
N MET A 151 -14.10 -0.30 16.81
CA MET A 151 -14.76 -1.19 15.85
C MET A 151 -16.04 -1.84 16.40
N PRO A 152 -16.12 -2.30 17.66
CA PRO A 152 -17.36 -2.88 18.19
C PRO A 152 -18.56 -1.94 18.08
N GLU A 153 -18.36 -0.65 18.34
CA GLU A 153 -19.39 0.37 18.26
C GLU A 153 -19.75 0.69 16.80
N LYS A 154 -18.72 0.84 15.95
CA LYS A 154 -18.86 1.11 14.53
C LYS A 154 -19.63 0.02 13.79
N LEU A 155 -19.43 -1.24 14.12
CA LEU A 155 -20.12 -2.39 13.50
C LEU A 155 -21.62 -2.45 13.82
N LEU A 156 -22.11 -1.68 14.82
CA LEU A 156 -23.54 -1.57 15.09
C LEU A 156 -24.26 -0.72 14.02
N GLU A 157 -23.54 0.19 13.36
CA GLU A 157 -24.08 1.00 12.28
C GLU A 157 -24.31 0.13 11.02
N PRO A 158 -25.51 0.19 10.39
CA PRO A 158 -25.84 -0.65 9.23
C PRO A 158 -24.85 -0.51 8.05
N GLU A 159 -24.33 0.69 7.83
CA GLU A 159 -23.38 0.98 6.75
C GLU A 159 -21.99 0.33 6.95
N TRP A 160 -21.68 -0.04 8.20
CA TRP A 160 -20.41 -0.70 8.58
C TRP A 160 -20.57 -2.20 8.84
N ALA A 161 -21.63 -2.85 8.34
CA ALA A 161 -21.71 -4.30 8.36
C ALA A 161 -20.52 -4.88 7.55
N PRO A 162 -19.73 -5.86 8.08
CA PRO A 162 -18.66 -6.49 7.33
C PRO A 162 -19.16 -7.09 6.02
N ASP A 163 -18.31 -7.15 5.00
CA ASP A 163 -18.61 -7.84 3.75
C ASP A 163 -18.60 -9.35 3.94
N PHE A 164 -17.71 -9.83 4.80
CA PHE A 164 -17.65 -11.22 5.25
C PHE A 164 -17.61 -11.21 6.78
N GLY A 165 -18.51 -11.98 7.39
CA GLY A 165 -18.57 -12.13 8.84
C GLY A 165 -19.78 -11.49 9.49
N GLU A 166 -19.80 -11.59 10.82
CA GLU A 166 -20.81 -10.99 11.67
C GLU A 166 -20.45 -9.54 12.07
N ARG A 167 -21.43 -8.79 12.58
CA ARG A 167 -21.22 -7.44 13.13
C ARG A 167 -20.52 -7.47 14.49
N LYS A 168 -19.41 -8.20 14.55
CA LYS A 168 -18.61 -8.41 15.74
C LYS A 168 -17.16 -8.65 15.33
N ILE A 169 -16.22 -7.99 15.98
CA ILE A 169 -14.79 -8.25 15.75
C ILE A 169 -14.38 -9.60 16.35
N HIS A 170 -13.33 -10.21 15.78
CA HIS A 170 -12.65 -11.32 16.45
C HIS A 170 -12.00 -10.83 17.76
N PRO A 171 -12.14 -11.56 18.91
CA PRO A 171 -11.76 -11.03 20.23
C PRO A 171 -10.32 -10.54 20.34
N THR A 172 -9.37 -11.24 19.73
CA THR A 172 -7.94 -10.91 19.78
C THR A 172 -7.37 -10.46 18.46
N ALA A 173 -7.90 -10.93 17.32
CA ALA A 173 -7.40 -10.60 15.99
C ALA A 173 -8.08 -9.37 15.35
N GLY A 174 -9.24 -8.93 15.86
CA GLY A 174 -9.96 -7.75 15.36
C GLY A 174 -10.70 -7.99 14.05
N ILE A 175 -10.50 -7.12 13.06
CA ILE A 175 -11.12 -7.12 11.74
C ILE A 175 -10.08 -6.72 10.69
N ILE A 176 -10.20 -7.24 9.46
CA ILE A 176 -9.23 -7.01 8.39
C ILE A 176 -9.87 -6.17 7.27
N ALA A 177 -9.11 -5.27 6.65
CA ALA A 177 -9.46 -4.72 5.35
C ALA A 177 -8.75 -5.51 4.25
N ILE A 178 -9.51 -6.08 3.31
CA ILE A 178 -8.98 -6.89 2.21
C ILE A 178 -9.45 -6.28 0.89
N GLY A 179 -8.57 -6.15 -0.10
CA GLY A 179 -9.02 -5.60 -1.37
C GLY A 179 -7.94 -5.49 -2.43
N ALA A 180 -8.36 -5.12 -3.64
CA ALA A 180 -7.48 -4.83 -4.74
C ALA A 180 -7.23 -3.32 -4.85
N ARG A 181 -6.02 -2.93 -5.24
CA ARG A 181 -5.68 -1.54 -5.56
C ARG A 181 -4.60 -1.46 -6.63
N MET A 182 -4.52 -0.33 -7.29
CA MET A 182 -3.40 -0.05 -8.18
C MET A 182 -2.07 0.04 -7.42
N PRO A 183 -0.93 -0.22 -8.08
CA PRO A 183 0.38 0.00 -7.49
C PRO A 183 0.52 1.43 -6.97
N LEU A 184 0.99 1.56 -5.73
CA LEU A 184 1.29 2.84 -5.12
C LEU A 184 2.77 3.12 -5.26
N VAL A 185 3.13 4.28 -5.81
CA VAL A 185 4.51 4.74 -5.85
C VAL A 185 4.69 5.85 -4.83
N ALA A 186 5.51 5.59 -3.81
CA ALA A 186 5.93 6.61 -2.86
C ALA A 186 7.09 7.41 -3.48
N PHE A 187 6.82 8.66 -3.82
CA PHE A 187 7.75 9.53 -4.55
C PHE A 187 7.88 10.87 -3.84
N ASN A 188 9.07 11.20 -3.40
CA ASN A 188 9.38 12.41 -2.66
C ASN A 188 10.25 13.36 -3.47
N VAL A 189 10.03 14.67 -3.32
CA VAL A 189 10.80 15.71 -4.00
C VAL A 189 11.38 16.66 -2.96
N ASN A 190 12.71 16.77 -2.93
CA ASN A 190 13.48 17.60 -2.01
C ASN A 190 13.72 18.99 -2.62
N LEU A 191 13.47 20.04 -1.84
CA LEU A 191 13.56 21.44 -2.25
C LEU A 191 14.78 22.10 -1.64
N ASP A 192 15.43 23.01 -2.36
CA ASP A 192 16.57 23.84 -1.91
C ASP A 192 16.10 24.93 -0.91
N THR A 193 15.46 24.53 0.16
CA THR A 193 14.97 25.43 1.22
C THR A 193 14.63 24.62 2.48
N ASP A 194 14.71 25.25 3.64
CA ASP A 194 14.21 24.74 4.92
C ASP A 194 12.78 25.23 5.23
N ASN A 195 12.25 26.12 4.41
CA ASN A 195 10.92 26.68 4.62
C ASN A 195 9.83 25.64 4.25
N VAL A 196 9.38 24.90 5.26
CA VAL A 196 8.35 23.87 5.13
C VAL A 196 7.02 24.38 4.58
N GLU A 197 6.70 25.67 4.73
CA GLU A 197 5.45 26.24 4.26
C GLU A 197 5.40 26.28 2.72
N ILE A 198 6.56 26.41 2.06
CA ILE A 198 6.65 26.27 0.59
C ILE A 198 6.27 24.83 0.18
N ALA A 199 6.86 23.81 0.82
CA ALA A 199 6.53 22.41 0.53
C ALA A 199 5.05 22.09 0.83
N LYS A 200 4.49 22.62 1.93
CA LYS A 200 3.06 22.46 2.25
C LYS A 200 2.15 23.13 1.22
N SER A 201 2.52 24.33 0.75
CA SER A 201 1.77 25.05 -0.30
C SER A 201 1.76 24.26 -1.61
N ILE A 202 2.93 23.74 -2.03
CA ILE A 202 3.08 22.93 -3.24
C ILE A 202 2.28 21.63 -3.09
N ALA A 203 2.43 20.91 -1.97
CA ALA A 203 1.68 19.68 -1.68
C ALA A 203 0.16 19.90 -1.74
N LYS A 204 -0.33 21.02 -1.20
CA LYS A 204 -1.75 21.41 -1.28
C LYS A 204 -2.20 21.63 -2.72
N ALA A 205 -1.36 22.22 -3.57
CA ALA A 205 -1.70 22.52 -4.96
C ALA A 205 -1.78 21.26 -5.83
N ILE A 206 -0.92 20.24 -5.57
CA ILE A 206 -0.83 19.06 -6.44
C ILE A 206 -1.71 17.89 -5.99
N ARG A 207 -2.12 17.81 -4.71
CA ARG A 207 -2.91 16.67 -4.22
C ARG A 207 -4.36 16.71 -4.66
N GLY A 208 -4.93 15.56 -5.00
CA GLY A 208 -6.30 15.43 -5.50
C GLY A 208 -7.37 15.93 -4.52
N SER A 209 -7.17 15.77 -3.19
CA SER A 209 -8.11 16.24 -2.17
C SER A 209 -8.28 17.77 -2.10
N SER A 210 -7.41 18.53 -2.77
CA SER A 210 -7.46 20.00 -2.85
C SER A 210 -7.70 20.50 -4.29
N GLY A 211 -8.08 19.61 -5.23
CA GLY A 211 -8.33 19.96 -6.63
C GLY A 211 -7.12 19.82 -7.56
N GLY A 212 -6.02 19.23 -7.09
CA GLY A 212 -4.86 18.88 -7.91
C GLY A 212 -5.02 17.55 -8.66
N PHE A 213 -3.94 16.80 -8.84
CA PHE A 213 -3.94 15.52 -9.54
C PHE A 213 -4.77 14.46 -8.81
N LYS A 214 -5.71 13.85 -9.52
CA LYS A 214 -6.68 12.89 -8.97
C LYS A 214 -6.03 11.77 -8.16
N PHE A 215 -4.91 11.22 -8.65
CA PHE A 215 -4.24 10.06 -8.06
C PHE A 215 -2.97 10.43 -7.26
N CYS A 216 -2.85 11.68 -6.83
CA CYS A 216 -1.75 12.16 -6.00
C CYS A 216 -2.25 12.50 -4.59
N LYS A 217 -1.67 11.86 -3.58
CA LYS A 217 -1.75 12.26 -2.17
C LYS A 217 -0.42 12.92 -1.83
N ALA A 218 -0.44 14.11 -1.23
CA ALA A 218 0.79 14.84 -0.93
C ALA A 218 0.71 15.59 0.40
N ILE A 219 1.86 15.65 1.09
CA ILE A 219 2.11 16.47 2.27
C ILE A 219 3.46 17.20 2.12
N GLY A 220 3.60 18.37 2.75
CA GLY A 220 4.88 19.04 2.90
C GLY A 220 5.44 18.79 4.29
N LEU A 221 6.70 18.43 4.39
CA LEU A 221 7.40 18.18 5.66
C LEU A 221 8.83 18.73 5.62
N LEU A 222 9.47 18.83 6.79
CA LEU A 222 10.88 19.17 6.94
C LEU A 222 11.64 17.90 7.30
N LEU A 223 12.71 17.60 6.56
CA LEU A 223 13.71 16.60 6.93
C LEU A 223 14.69 17.28 7.89
N GLU A 224 14.50 17.06 9.20
CA GLU A 224 15.26 17.77 10.25
C GLU A 224 16.76 17.47 10.20
N ASP A 225 17.12 16.21 9.87
CA ASP A 225 18.51 15.74 9.74
C ASP A 225 19.27 16.41 8.59
N ARG A 226 18.57 16.84 7.56
CA ARG A 226 19.14 17.49 6.36
C ARG A 226 18.81 18.98 6.29
N ASN A 227 17.92 19.48 7.12
CA ASN A 227 17.35 20.83 7.07
C ASN A 227 16.80 21.19 5.67
N VAL A 228 16.03 20.26 5.08
CA VAL A 228 15.49 20.32 3.72
C VAL A 228 13.98 20.13 3.74
N ALA A 229 13.26 21.06 3.13
CA ALA A 229 11.81 20.88 2.92
C ALA A 229 11.54 19.86 1.81
N GLN A 230 10.60 18.96 2.05
CA GLN A 230 10.25 17.88 1.12
C GLN A 230 8.75 17.88 0.82
N VAL A 231 8.41 17.69 -0.45
CA VAL A 231 7.07 17.31 -0.88
C VAL A 231 7.02 15.79 -0.95
N SER A 232 6.38 15.17 0.04
CA SER A 232 6.22 13.72 0.11
C SER A 232 4.89 13.33 -0.53
N MET A 233 4.93 12.36 -1.45
CA MET A 233 3.78 11.96 -2.25
C MET A 233 3.57 10.45 -2.26
N ASN A 234 2.29 10.07 -2.30
CA ASN A 234 1.86 8.74 -2.70
C ASN A 234 1.07 8.86 -4.00
N MET A 235 1.65 8.37 -5.09
CA MET A 235 0.99 8.24 -6.38
C MET A 235 0.21 6.94 -6.37
N VAL A 236 -1.11 7.02 -6.16
CA VAL A 236 -1.97 5.84 -5.94
C VAL A 236 -2.44 5.18 -7.24
N ASN A 237 -2.18 5.81 -8.37
CA ASN A 237 -2.30 5.26 -9.72
C ASN A 237 -1.35 6.05 -10.64
N TYR A 238 -0.16 5.52 -10.87
CA TYR A 238 0.88 6.16 -11.67
C TYR A 238 0.54 6.19 -13.18
N GLU A 239 -0.37 5.35 -13.66
CA GLU A 239 -0.85 5.39 -15.04
C GLU A 239 -1.80 6.57 -15.25
N GLY A 240 -2.69 6.82 -14.28
CA GLY A 240 -3.62 7.95 -14.33
C GLY A 240 -3.00 9.29 -13.94
N THR A 241 -1.88 9.28 -13.20
CA THR A 241 -1.07 10.46 -12.88
C THR A 241 0.41 10.03 -12.87
N PRO A 242 1.12 10.14 -14.00
CA PRO A 242 2.54 9.79 -14.10
C PRO A 242 3.43 10.61 -13.17
N LEU A 243 4.56 10.04 -12.74
CA LEU A 243 5.50 10.70 -11.83
C LEU A 243 6.03 12.02 -12.40
N TYR A 244 6.32 12.06 -13.69
CA TYR A 244 6.81 13.26 -14.35
C TYR A 244 5.78 14.41 -14.36
N TYR A 245 4.46 14.16 -14.36
CA TYR A 245 3.46 15.22 -14.21
C TYR A 245 3.56 15.88 -12.83
N ALA A 246 3.67 15.09 -11.78
CA ALA A 246 3.84 15.61 -10.42
C ALA A 246 5.17 16.37 -10.28
N TYR A 247 6.27 15.81 -10.80
CA TYR A 247 7.59 16.44 -10.79
C TYR A 247 7.61 17.78 -11.50
N GLU A 248 7.10 17.86 -12.74
CA GLU A 248 7.07 19.11 -13.51
C GLU A 248 6.20 20.19 -12.87
N MET A 249 5.06 19.79 -12.29
CA MET A 249 4.22 20.72 -11.56
C MET A 249 4.92 21.25 -10.30
N ILE A 250 5.60 20.37 -9.53
CA ILE A 250 6.38 20.80 -8.36
C ILE A 250 7.48 21.76 -8.80
N ARG A 251 8.21 21.47 -9.89
CA ARG A 251 9.26 22.32 -10.43
C ARG A 251 8.73 23.71 -10.75
N ALA A 252 7.62 23.77 -11.51
CA ALA A 252 7.00 25.05 -11.89
C ALA A 252 6.49 25.86 -10.69
N LEU A 253 5.96 25.18 -9.66
CA LEU A 253 5.50 25.83 -8.43
C LEU A 253 6.67 26.29 -7.55
N ALA A 254 7.76 25.51 -7.45
CA ALA A 254 8.95 25.85 -6.70
C ALA A 254 9.67 27.08 -7.33
N ASP A 255 9.75 27.16 -8.66
CA ASP A 255 10.33 28.29 -9.40
C ASP A 255 9.66 29.62 -9.03
N ARG A 256 8.37 29.63 -8.71
CA ARG A 256 7.65 30.84 -8.25
C ARG A 256 8.15 31.39 -6.91
N TRP A 257 8.78 30.52 -6.10
CA TRP A 257 9.39 30.88 -4.83
C TRP A 257 10.90 31.10 -4.94
N GLY A 258 11.47 30.97 -6.14
CA GLY A 258 12.91 30.99 -6.36
C GLY A 258 13.63 29.78 -5.77
N VAL A 259 12.92 28.66 -5.58
CA VAL A 259 13.41 27.43 -4.97
C VAL A 259 13.62 26.37 -6.04
N ARG A 260 14.71 25.60 -5.95
CA ARG A 260 15.03 24.52 -6.89
C ARG A 260 14.75 23.15 -6.29
N ILE A 261 14.51 22.17 -7.14
CA ILE A 261 14.54 20.77 -6.76
C ILE A 261 16.01 20.34 -6.68
N ILE A 262 16.43 19.75 -5.56
CA ILE A 262 17.80 19.26 -5.33
C ILE A 262 17.91 17.74 -5.35
N GLY A 263 16.79 17.03 -5.41
CA GLY A 263 16.76 15.58 -5.52
C GLY A 263 15.36 15.01 -5.37
N THR A 264 15.23 13.74 -5.73
CA THR A 264 14.01 12.98 -5.57
C THR A 264 14.31 11.61 -4.96
N GLU A 265 13.32 11.01 -4.31
CA GLU A 265 13.46 9.72 -3.65
C GLU A 265 12.27 8.83 -4.01
N LEU A 266 12.55 7.58 -4.38
CA LEU A 266 11.57 6.51 -4.42
C LEU A 266 11.68 5.71 -3.11
N VAL A 267 10.56 5.49 -2.45
CA VAL A 267 10.53 4.74 -1.19
C VAL A 267 9.86 3.40 -1.43
N GLY A 268 10.59 2.33 -1.16
CA GLY A 268 10.14 0.96 -1.41
C GLY A 268 10.24 0.55 -2.89
N LEU A 269 9.54 -0.52 -3.23
CA LEU A 269 9.54 -1.06 -4.59
C LEU A 269 8.60 -0.24 -5.50
N THR A 270 9.04 -0.04 -6.73
CA THR A 270 8.32 0.77 -7.72
C THR A 270 8.21 -0.03 -9.02
N PRO A 271 7.03 -0.07 -9.67
CA PRO A 271 6.89 -0.69 -10.98
C PRO A 271 7.86 -0.05 -12.00
N ALA A 272 8.60 -0.88 -12.75
CA ALA A 272 9.53 -0.42 -13.77
C ALA A 272 8.87 0.53 -14.79
N LYS A 273 7.62 0.24 -15.16
CA LYS A 273 6.82 1.08 -16.09
C LYS A 273 6.71 2.52 -15.64
N ALA A 274 6.58 2.81 -14.34
CA ALA A 274 6.51 4.18 -13.82
C ALA A 274 7.79 4.98 -14.10
N LEU A 275 8.96 4.32 -14.12
CA LEU A 275 10.25 4.95 -14.45
C LEU A 275 10.48 5.00 -15.97
N ILE A 276 10.07 3.96 -16.68
CA ILE A 276 10.14 3.91 -18.15
C ILE A 276 9.33 5.05 -18.77
N ASP A 277 8.14 5.33 -18.26
CA ASP A 277 7.30 6.46 -18.70
C ASP A 277 7.99 7.82 -18.49
N CYS A 278 8.74 7.96 -17.39
CA CYS A 278 9.56 9.15 -17.18
C CYS A 278 10.70 9.25 -18.21
N ALA A 279 11.38 8.13 -18.50
CA ALA A 279 12.43 8.08 -19.52
C ALA A 279 11.88 8.41 -20.90
N GLU A 280 10.74 7.86 -21.29
CA GLU A 280 10.04 8.16 -22.55
C GLU A 280 9.74 9.64 -22.67
N TYR A 281 9.18 10.26 -21.63
CA TYR A 281 8.84 11.67 -21.60
C TYR A 281 10.07 12.57 -21.75
N TYR A 282 11.11 12.36 -20.92
CA TYR A 282 12.27 13.25 -20.91
C TYR A 282 13.21 13.04 -22.09
N LEU A 283 13.33 11.83 -22.61
CA LEU A 283 14.13 11.51 -23.79
C LEU A 283 13.37 11.80 -25.10
N LYS A 284 12.07 12.09 -25.03
CA LYS A 284 11.19 12.32 -26.20
C LYS A 284 11.24 11.17 -27.20
N LEU A 285 11.12 9.92 -26.68
CA LEU A 285 11.22 8.73 -27.53
C LEU A 285 10.00 8.68 -28.46
N GLU A 286 10.24 8.51 -29.75
CA GLU A 286 9.21 8.39 -30.78
C GLU A 286 8.96 6.91 -31.08
N ASN A 287 7.68 6.52 -31.20
CA ASN A 287 7.24 5.15 -31.51
C ASN A 287 7.82 4.09 -30.54
N PHE A 288 7.99 4.47 -29.27
CA PHE A 288 8.53 3.60 -28.25
C PHE A 288 7.45 2.65 -27.72
N ASP A 289 7.80 1.36 -27.62
CA ASP A 289 6.98 0.32 -26.99
C ASP A 289 7.89 -0.46 -26.04
N CYS A 290 7.71 -0.24 -24.74
CA CYS A 290 8.57 -0.86 -23.73
C CYS A 290 8.52 -2.40 -23.76
N HIS A 291 7.37 -3.00 -24.11
CA HIS A 291 7.26 -4.46 -24.20
C HIS A 291 8.07 -5.05 -25.37
N LYS A 292 8.39 -4.24 -26.37
CA LYS A 292 9.19 -4.66 -27.53
C LYS A 292 10.66 -4.25 -27.46
N GLN A 293 10.96 -3.15 -26.74
CA GLN A 293 12.27 -2.49 -26.85
C GLN A 293 13.07 -2.52 -25.53
N VAL A 294 12.43 -2.87 -24.40
CA VAL A 294 13.11 -3.09 -23.12
C VAL A 294 13.43 -4.57 -22.98
N MET A 295 14.73 -4.90 -22.90
CA MET A 295 15.22 -6.27 -22.92
C MET A 295 14.65 -7.14 -21.79
N GLU A 296 14.51 -6.59 -20.60
CA GLU A 296 14.03 -7.29 -19.40
C GLU A 296 12.62 -7.84 -19.57
N TYR A 297 11.75 -7.19 -20.34
CA TYR A 297 10.41 -7.71 -20.64
C TYR A 297 10.44 -9.01 -21.47
N HIS A 298 11.53 -9.27 -22.20
CA HIS A 298 11.69 -10.51 -22.95
C HIS A 298 12.29 -11.64 -22.11
N LEU A 299 12.94 -11.32 -20.99
CA LEU A 299 13.58 -12.31 -20.12
C LEU A 299 12.62 -12.92 -19.10
N VAL A 300 11.51 -12.24 -18.81
CA VAL A 300 10.52 -12.75 -17.87
C VAL A 300 9.78 -13.94 -18.47
N GLY A 301 9.90 -15.11 -17.83
CA GLY A 301 9.28 -16.36 -18.27
C GLY A 301 10.19 -17.23 -19.19
N MET A 302 11.48 -16.92 -19.24
CA MET A 302 12.48 -17.75 -19.96
C MET A 302 13.18 -18.78 -19.05
N GLU A 303 12.69 -19.02 -17.81
CA GLU A 303 13.18 -20.09 -16.92
C GLU A 303 12.56 -21.46 -17.23
#